data_9a175dba4fb68ec5dc6f4416dae74d72
#
_entry.id   9a175dba4fb68ec5dc6f4416dae74d72
#
_cell.length_a   1.000
_cell.length_b   1.000
_cell.length_c   1.000
_cell.angle_alpha   90.00
_cell.angle_beta   90.00
_cell.angle_gamma   90.00
#
_symmetry.space_group_name_H-M   'P 1'
#
loop_
_entity.id
_entity.type
_entity.pdbx_description
1 polymer ?
#
loop_
_entity_poly.entity_id
_entity_poly.type
_entity_poly.pdbx_seq_one_letter_code
_entity_poly.pdbx_strand_id
1 'polypeptide(L)'
;MDNRLIISDFYNNILLGFYFINDELYRIQNFSDNSLIGNIYCGYVRDVVKNIDAAFVEFGDNLKGFLSLKNIEKKPKSGDKILVQVTGDKIKTKDYALTLKLNLSSDNLV
;
A
#
# COMPACT_ATOMS: atom_id res chain seq x y z
N MET A 1 -14.99 13.06 -14.63
CA MET A 1 -14.24 12.07 -15.41
C MET A 1 -12.83 11.92 -14.83
N ASP A 2 -12.44 10.71 -14.53
CA ASP A 2 -11.10 10.47 -13.98
C ASP A 2 -10.04 10.71 -15.01
N ASN A 3 -9.02 11.46 -14.64
CA ASN A 3 -7.83 11.67 -15.44
C ASN A 3 -6.73 10.75 -14.91
N ARG A 4 -6.43 9.69 -15.65
CA ARG A 4 -5.47 8.67 -15.23
C ARG A 4 -4.18 8.81 -16.00
N LEU A 5 -3.07 8.73 -15.28
CA LEU A 5 -1.73 8.81 -15.82
C LEU A 5 -0.89 7.68 -15.23
N ILE A 6 -0.12 7.01 -16.09
CA ILE A 6 0.82 5.98 -15.68
C ILE A 6 2.20 6.42 -16.14
N ILE A 7 3.14 6.49 -15.20
CA ILE A 7 4.54 6.80 -15.49
C ILE A 7 5.36 5.56 -15.09
N SER A 8 6.22 5.10 -16.00
CA SER A 8 7.11 3.98 -15.73
C SER A 8 8.55 4.49 -15.74
N ASP A 9 9.31 4.10 -14.72
CA ASP A 9 10.70 4.49 -14.60
C ASP A 9 11.50 3.44 -13.85
N PHE A 10 12.83 3.48 -13.98
CA PHE A 10 13.71 2.59 -13.26
C PHE A 10 14.20 3.25 -11.99
N TYR A 11 14.18 2.46 -10.91
CA TYR A 11 14.75 2.84 -9.63
C TYR A 11 15.63 1.69 -9.16
N ASN A 12 16.95 1.92 -9.01
CA ASN A 12 17.90 0.87 -8.66
C ASN A 12 17.77 -0.37 -9.55
N ASN A 13 17.61 -0.16 -10.88
CA ASN A 13 17.44 -1.21 -11.88
C ASN A 13 16.14 -2.01 -11.75
N ILE A 14 15.18 -1.51 -10.99
CA ILE A 14 13.85 -2.11 -10.86
C ILE A 14 12.86 -1.22 -11.61
N LEU A 15 12.09 -1.81 -12.51
CA LEU A 15 11.06 -1.08 -13.24
C LEU A 15 9.83 -0.88 -12.35
N LEU A 16 9.52 0.38 -12.08
CA LEU A 16 8.38 0.76 -11.26
C LEU A 16 7.31 1.43 -12.10
N GLY A 17 6.07 1.15 -11.80
CA GLY A 17 4.92 1.86 -12.34
C GLY A 17 4.37 2.82 -11.29
N PHE A 18 4.26 4.09 -11.66
CA PHE A 18 3.66 5.13 -10.84
C PHE A 18 2.29 5.44 -11.42
N TYR A 19 1.26 5.18 -10.65
CA TYR A 19 -0.13 5.32 -11.11
C TYR A 19 -0.77 6.52 -10.42
N PHE A 20 -1.33 7.44 -11.23
CA PHE A 20 -1.97 8.66 -10.74
C PHE A 20 -3.42 8.73 -11.20
N ILE A 21 -4.28 9.24 -10.34
CA ILE A 21 -5.67 9.56 -10.67
C ILE A 21 -5.89 11.02 -10.27
N ASN A 22 -6.28 11.88 -11.23
CA ASN A 22 -6.50 13.31 -11.01
C ASN A 22 -5.30 13.99 -10.32
N ASP A 23 -4.08 13.67 -10.81
CA ASP A 23 -2.80 14.19 -10.31
C ASP A 23 -2.43 13.76 -8.90
N GLU A 24 -3.18 12.84 -8.30
CA GLU A 24 -2.83 12.24 -7.01
C GLU A 24 -2.22 10.86 -7.24
N LEU A 25 -1.15 10.57 -6.50
CA LEU A 25 -0.53 9.24 -6.56
C LEU A 25 -1.51 8.20 -6.02
N TYR A 26 -1.79 7.20 -6.84
CA TYR A 26 -2.68 6.10 -6.51
C TYR A 26 -1.92 4.87 -6.03
N ARG A 27 -0.85 4.49 -6.74
CA ARG A 27 0.01 3.37 -6.35
C ARG A 27 1.37 3.46 -7.02
N ILE A 28 2.35 2.76 -6.43
CA ILE A 28 3.65 2.48 -7.03
C ILE A 28 3.81 0.96 -7.02
N GLN A 29 4.06 0.37 -8.17
CA GLN A 29 4.09 -1.06 -8.34
C GLN A 29 5.40 -1.50 -9.00
N ASN A 30 5.99 -2.59 -8.48
CA ASN A 30 7.13 -3.25 -9.09
C ASN A 30 6.65 -4.20 -10.18
N PHE A 31 7.01 -3.94 -11.42
CA PHE A 31 6.63 -4.77 -12.56
C PHE A 31 7.47 -6.04 -12.68
N SER A 32 8.57 -6.12 -11.96
CA SER A 32 9.53 -7.23 -12.10
C SER A 32 9.22 -8.43 -11.22
N ASP A 33 8.19 -8.34 -10.38
CA ASP A 33 7.88 -9.35 -9.38
C ASP A 33 6.38 -9.68 -9.38
N ASN A 34 6.07 -10.95 -9.10
CA ASN A 34 4.70 -11.40 -8.91
C ASN A 34 4.18 -11.12 -7.51
N SER A 35 5.08 -10.88 -6.55
CA SER A 35 4.72 -10.49 -5.18
C SER A 35 4.31 -9.03 -5.12
N LEU A 36 3.42 -8.69 -4.20
CA LEU A 36 3.06 -7.31 -3.94
C LEU A 36 3.96 -6.64 -2.91
N ILE A 37 4.88 -7.39 -2.29
CA ILE A 37 5.77 -6.83 -1.26
C ILE A 37 6.57 -5.67 -1.84
N GLY A 38 6.58 -4.54 -1.14
CA GLY A 38 7.26 -3.32 -1.56
C GLY A 38 6.39 -2.36 -2.37
N ASN A 39 5.28 -2.83 -2.93
CA ASN A 39 4.36 -1.95 -3.66
C ASN A 39 3.69 -0.97 -2.70
N ILE A 40 3.44 0.24 -3.19
CA ILE A 40 2.79 1.30 -2.43
C ILE A 40 1.44 1.60 -3.08
N TYR A 41 0.42 1.69 -2.25
CA TYR A 41 -0.95 1.93 -2.69
C TYR A 41 -1.60 3.05 -1.90
N CYS A 42 -2.49 3.76 -2.54
CA CYS A 42 -3.45 4.59 -1.84
C CYS A 42 -4.58 3.67 -1.36
N GLY A 43 -4.77 3.58 -0.06
CA GLY A 43 -5.79 2.73 0.54
C GLY A 43 -6.80 3.51 1.35
N TYR A 44 -7.90 2.86 1.65
CA TYR A 44 -8.95 3.41 2.50
C TYR A 44 -9.10 2.55 3.75
N VAL A 45 -9.06 3.18 4.91
CA VAL A 45 -9.29 2.51 6.18
C VAL A 45 -10.77 2.15 6.25
N ARG A 46 -11.08 0.85 6.33
CA ARG A 46 -12.45 0.37 6.40
C ARG A 46 -12.90 0.11 7.82
N ASP A 47 -12.00 -0.41 8.65
CA ASP A 47 -12.33 -0.75 10.02
C ASP A 47 -11.12 -0.57 10.91
N VAL A 48 -11.35 -0.09 12.13
CA VAL A 48 -10.30 0.05 13.15
C VAL A 48 -10.70 -0.82 14.34
N VAL A 49 -9.83 -1.78 14.67
CA VAL A 49 -10.07 -2.71 15.77
C VAL A 49 -9.17 -2.31 16.93
N LYS A 50 -9.73 -1.60 17.89
CA LYS A 50 -8.98 -1.03 19.01
C LYS A 50 -8.34 -2.07 19.89
N ASN A 51 -9.00 -3.23 20.06
CA ASN A 51 -8.51 -4.29 20.93
C ASN A 51 -7.13 -4.82 20.53
N ILE A 52 -6.85 -4.83 19.24
CA ILE A 52 -5.58 -5.32 18.72
C ILE A 52 -4.71 -4.21 18.13
N ASP A 53 -5.15 -2.96 18.27
CA ASP A 53 -4.44 -1.77 17.79
C ASP A 53 -4.07 -1.92 16.32
N ALA A 54 -5.07 -2.18 15.50
CA ALA A 54 -4.91 -2.46 14.08
C ALA A 54 -6.06 -1.90 13.26
N ALA A 55 -5.82 -1.76 11.97
CA ALA A 55 -6.84 -1.36 11.01
C ALA A 55 -6.86 -2.33 9.84
N PHE A 56 -8.03 -2.49 9.24
CA PHE A 56 -8.19 -3.19 7.98
C PHE A 56 -8.34 -2.16 6.87
N VAL A 57 -7.54 -2.29 5.83
CA VAL A 57 -7.41 -1.31 4.76
C VAL A 57 -7.73 -1.97 3.44
N GLU A 58 -8.58 -1.31 2.65
CA GLU A 58 -8.85 -1.72 1.27
C GLU A 58 -7.93 -0.92 0.35
N PHE A 59 -7.22 -1.60 -0.52
CA PHE A 59 -6.24 -0.96 -1.40
C PHE A 59 -6.21 -1.63 -2.77
N GLY A 60 -5.61 -0.94 -3.74
CA GLY A 60 -5.52 -1.48 -5.09
C GLY A 60 -6.89 -1.80 -5.66
N ASP A 61 -6.99 -2.94 -6.32
CA ASP A 61 -8.24 -3.41 -6.94
C ASP A 61 -8.96 -4.38 -6.01
N ASN A 62 -9.59 -3.85 -4.97
CA ASN A 62 -10.36 -4.61 -3.96
C ASN A 62 -9.52 -5.58 -3.13
N LEU A 63 -8.25 -5.23 -2.92
CA LEU A 63 -7.39 -5.99 -2.01
C LEU A 63 -7.60 -5.53 -0.59
N LYS A 64 -7.36 -6.43 0.36
CA LYS A 64 -7.50 -6.14 1.79
C LYS A 64 -6.20 -6.38 2.52
N GLY A 65 -5.88 -5.48 3.43
CA GLY A 65 -4.64 -5.59 4.20
C GLY A 65 -4.84 -5.26 5.66
N PHE A 66 -3.93 -5.79 6.47
CA PHE A 66 -3.86 -5.59 7.90
C PHE A 66 -2.76 -4.56 8.18
N LEU A 67 -3.12 -3.49 8.89
CA LEU A 67 -2.20 -2.41 9.24
C LEU A 67 -2.09 -2.34 10.76
N SER A 68 -0.91 -2.62 11.31
CA SER A 68 -0.67 -2.41 12.73
C SER A 68 -0.59 -0.93 13.03
N LEU A 69 -1.31 -0.49 14.06
CA LEU A 69 -1.30 0.91 14.50
C LEU A 69 -0.38 1.11 15.71
N LYS A 70 0.34 0.08 16.13
CA LYS A 70 1.29 0.19 17.24
C LYS A 70 2.39 1.19 16.89
N ASN A 71 2.74 2.03 17.85
CA ASN A 71 3.80 3.04 17.71
C ASN A 71 3.49 4.10 16.64
N ILE A 72 2.23 4.28 16.29
CA ILE A 72 1.79 5.34 15.39
C ILE A 72 1.21 6.46 16.26
N GLU A 73 1.79 7.67 16.15
CA GLU A 73 1.33 8.81 16.94
C GLU A 73 -0.04 9.28 16.49
N LYS A 74 -0.20 9.50 15.19
CA LYS A 74 -1.47 9.96 14.63
C LYS A 74 -2.12 8.80 13.90
N LYS A 75 -2.96 8.07 14.61
CA LYS A 75 -3.61 6.88 14.07
C LYS A 75 -4.73 7.25 13.10
N PRO A 76 -4.81 6.57 11.96
CA PRO A 76 -5.90 6.80 11.01
C PRO A 76 -7.24 6.33 11.58
N LYS A 77 -8.31 6.87 11.02
CA LYS A 77 -9.68 6.55 11.38
C LYS A 77 -10.38 5.86 10.22
N SER A 78 -11.46 5.16 10.51
CA SER A 78 -12.31 4.56 9.49
C SER A 78 -12.75 5.64 8.48
N GLY A 79 -12.57 5.33 7.18
CA GLY A 79 -12.86 6.25 6.11
C GLY A 79 -11.67 7.06 5.61
N ASP A 80 -10.58 7.09 6.37
CA ASP A 80 -9.40 7.84 5.97
C ASP A 80 -8.74 7.24 4.73
N LYS A 81 -8.21 8.11 3.90
CA LYS A 81 -7.40 7.76 2.73
C LYS A 81 -5.94 7.90 3.12
N ILE A 82 -5.17 6.83 2.95
CA ILE A 82 -3.78 6.77 3.39
C ILE A 82 -2.91 6.09 2.34
N LEU A 83 -1.61 6.39 2.37
CA LEU A 83 -0.62 5.65 1.59
C LEU A 83 -0.07 4.51 2.44
N VAL A 84 -0.08 3.31 1.89
CA VAL A 84 0.42 2.11 2.57
C VAL A 84 1.37 1.35 1.68
N GLN A 85 2.31 0.65 2.28
CA GLN A 85 3.24 -0.22 1.57
C GLN A 85 3.03 -1.66 2.02
N VAL A 86 3.03 -2.58 1.07
CA VAL A 86 2.88 -4.00 1.37
C VAL A 86 4.20 -4.54 1.92
N THR A 87 4.15 -5.15 3.10
CA THR A 87 5.28 -5.78 3.75
C THR A 87 5.18 -7.30 3.79
N GLY A 88 4.00 -7.84 3.54
CA GLY A 88 3.78 -9.28 3.49
C GLY A 88 2.64 -9.62 2.54
N ASP A 89 2.83 -10.66 1.73
CA ASP A 89 1.81 -11.14 0.81
C ASP A 89 0.69 -11.87 1.54
N LYS A 90 -0.47 -11.93 0.89
CA LYS A 90 -1.59 -12.71 1.37
C LYS A 90 -1.23 -14.20 1.37
N ILE A 91 -1.41 -14.86 2.51
CA ILE A 91 -1.14 -16.30 2.66
C ILE A 91 -2.40 -16.95 3.23
N LYS A 92 -3.04 -17.81 2.46
CA LYS A 92 -4.25 -18.54 2.85
C LYS A 92 -5.33 -17.58 3.41
N THR A 93 -5.56 -17.60 4.72
CA THR A 93 -6.58 -16.78 5.39
C THR A 93 -6.04 -15.46 5.93
N LYS A 94 -4.73 -15.24 5.85
CA LYS A 94 -4.14 -13.97 6.30
C LYS A 94 -4.13 -12.96 5.17
N ASP A 95 -4.65 -11.78 5.44
CA ASP A 95 -4.61 -10.67 4.50
C ASP A 95 -3.18 -10.15 4.33
N TYR A 96 -2.98 -9.32 3.31
CA TYR A 96 -1.71 -8.63 3.12
C TYR A 96 -1.33 -7.86 4.37
N ALA A 97 -0.03 -7.83 4.68
CA ALA A 97 0.50 -6.99 5.75
C ALA A 97 0.91 -5.64 5.17
N LEU A 98 0.56 -4.56 5.85
CA LEU A 98 0.77 -3.19 5.40
C LEU A 98 1.53 -2.39 6.44
N THR A 99 2.20 -1.32 5.99
CA THR A 99 2.85 -0.35 6.87
C THR A 99 2.62 1.07 6.36
N LEU A 100 2.60 2.03 7.29
CA LEU A 100 2.61 3.45 6.97
C LEU A 100 4.02 4.00 6.76
N LYS A 101 5.05 3.24 7.13
CA LYS A 101 6.44 3.64 6.97
C LYS A 101 6.93 3.25 5.59
N LEU A 102 6.82 4.18 4.65
CA LEU A 102 7.16 3.92 3.25
C LEU A 102 8.66 3.84 3.06
N ASN A 103 9.10 2.87 2.27
CA ASN A 103 10.50 2.68 1.93
C ASN A 103 10.62 2.21 0.48
N LEU A 104 11.31 3.00 -0.33
CA LEU A 104 11.52 2.74 -1.75
C LEU A 104 12.88 2.10 -2.05
N SER A 105 13.54 1.54 -1.03
CA SER A 105 14.83 0.87 -1.26
C SER A 105 14.64 -0.39 -2.10
N SER A 106 15.71 -0.80 -2.82
CA SER A 106 15.69 -2.02 -3.62
C SER A 106 15.45 -3.27 -2.76
N ASP A 107 15.82 -3.23 -1.48
CA ASP A 107 15.62 -4.35 -0.57
C ASP A 107 14.14 -4.61 -0.29
N ASN A 108 13.31 -3.58 -0.38
CA ASN A 108 11.88 -3.69 -0.14
C ASN A 108 11.06 -3.87 -1.42
N LEU A 109 11.65 -3.59 -2.58
CA LEU A 109 10.95 -3.62 -3.86
C LEU A 109 11.33 -4.83 -4.72
N VAL A 110 11.95 -5.79 -4.14
CA VAL A 110 12.40 -7.00 -4.87
C VAL A 110 11.24 -7.95 -5.12
#